data_ead132ea27b13fdebb376e9252d8982c
#
_entry.id   ead132ea27b13fdebb376e9252d8982c
#
_cell.length_a   1.000
_cell.length_b   1.000
_cell.length_c   1.000
_cell.angle_alpha   90.00
_cell.angle_beta   90.00
_cell.angle_gamma   90.00
#
_symmetry.space_group_name_H-M   'P 1'
#
loop_
_entity.id
_entity.type
_entity.pdbx_description
1 polymer ?
#
loop_
_entity_poly.entity_id
_entity_poly.type
_entity_poly.pdbx_seq_one_letter_code
_entity_poly.pdbx_strand_id
1 'polypeptide(L)'
;MNARSRRNSGFTVAELITVVAIVGILASVAMPLANFGIRRQKEIELHERLRKITEAIDRYHELAVQPAGSPAGIKELPSIDQGPWPKDLETLTKPIELNSGQSARLLRARDLIDPMTGKSEWNTLSSDDDADSSSSNGKNVYEIHSKSTAPALDGKTHYNEW
;
A
#
# COMPACT_ATOMS: atom_id res chain seq x y z
N MET A 1 67.46 24.53 16.67
CA MET A 1 66.30 24.06 15.94
C MET A 1 65.94 22.69 16.45
N ASN A 2 64.90 22.56 17.36
CA ASN A 2 64.46 21.29 17.91
C ASN A 2 63.30 20.73 17.06
N ALA A 3 63.58 19.70 16.27
CA ALA A 3 62.58 18.93 15.61
C ALA A 3 61.83 18.04 16.59
N ARG A 4 60.55 18.38 16.90
CA ARG A 4 59.67 17.54 17.68
C ARG A 4 59.33 16.30 16.84
N SER A 5 59.92 15.17 17.14
CA SER A 5 59.53 13.87 16.67
C SER A 5 58.08 13.62 17.02
N ARG A 6 57.17 13.59 16.05
CA ARG A 6 55.79 13.10 16.23
C ARG A 6 55.84 11.61 16.47
N ARG A 7 55.59 11.18 17.71
CA ARG A 7 55.35 9.77 18.02
C ARG A 7 54.07 9.34 17.30
N ASN A 8 54.20 8.52 16.26
CA ASN A 8 53.08 7.78 15.70
C ASN A 8 52.74 6.69 16.73
N SER A 9 51.71 6.91 17.56
CA SER A 9 51.11 5.88 18.38
C SER A 9 50.24 5.00 17.48
N GLY A 10 50.66 3.76 17.20
CA GLY A 10 49.84 2.76 16.59
C GLY A 10 48.82 2.19 17.56
N PHE A 11 47.65 1.77 17.09
CA PHE A 11 46.64 1.06 17.88
C PHE A 11 47.18 -0.29 18.36
N THR A 12 46.86 -0.64 19.60
CA THR A 12 47.14 -1.96 20.13
C THR A 12 46.12 -3.00 19.64
N VAL A 13 46.50 -4.29 19.52
CA VAL A 13 45.59 -5.36 19.18
C VAL A 13 44.40 -5.44 20.16
N ALA A 14 44.69 -5.25 21.46
CA ALA A 14 43.66 -5.25 22.49
C ALA A 14 42.62 -4.12 22.30
N GLU A 15 43.05 -2.93 21.91
CA GLU A 15 42.16 -1.82 21.58
C GLU A 15 41.27 -2.10 20.37
N LEU A 16 41.84 -2.70 19.33
CA LEU A 16 41.10 -3.11 18.17
C LEU A 16 39.99 -4.15 18.50
N ILE A 17 40.35 -5.18 19.30
CA ILE A 17 39.39 -6.23 19.71
C ILE A 17 38.28 -5.61 20.56
N THR A 18 38.60 -4.70 21.47
CA THR A 18 37.59 -4.02 22.28
C THR A 18 36.62 -3.22 21.44
N VAL A 19 37.12 -2.44 20.49
CA VAL A 19 36.25 -1.65 19.57
C VAL A 19 35.34 -2.57 18.76
N VAL A 20 35.88 -3.65 18.17
CA VAL A 20 35.07 -4.60 17.37
C VAL A 20 34.02 -5.27 18.25
N ALA A 21 34.32 -5.62 19.49
CA ALA A 21 33.35 -6.20 20.42
C ALA A 21 32.20 -5.23 20.73
N ILE A 22 32.52 -3.96 21.01
CA ILE A 22 31.49 -2.94 21.28
C ILE A 22 30.62 -2.70 20.03
N VAL A 23 31.22 -2.56 18.85
CA VAL A 23 30.49 -2.37 17.59
C VAL A 23 29.61 -3.58 17.29
N GLY A 24 30.09 -4.80 17.54
CA GLY A 24 29.31 -6.02 17.37
C GLY A 24 28.04 -6.05 18.25
N ILE A 25 28.15 -5.65 19.51
CA ILE A 25 27.02 -5.56 20.43
C ILE A 25 26.01 -4.51 19.93
N LEU A 26 26.49 -3.32 19.55
CA LEU A 26 25.62 -2.25 19.05
C LEU A 26 24.91 -2.67 17.74
N ALA A 27 25.62 -3.31 16.81
CA ALA A 27 25.08 -3.79 15.56
C ALA A 27 23.97 -4.85 15.77
N SER A 28 24.12 -5.71 16.79
CA SER A 28 23.13 -6.75 17.10
C SER A 28 21.75 -6.19 17.50
N VAL A 29 21.71 -4.99 18.09
CA VAL A 29 20.46 -4.29 18.49
C VAL A 29 19.94 -3.38 17.36
N ALA A 30 20.84 -2.78 16.59
CA ALA A 30 20.47 -1.82 15.55
C ALA A 30 19.67 -2.49 14.40
N MET A 31 20.02 -3.72 14.02
CA MET A 31 19.39 -4.43 12.90
C MET A 31 17.90 -4.74 13.13
N PRO A 32 17.45 -5.34 14.25
CA PRO A 32 16.04 -5.58 14.50
C PRO A 32 15.24 -4.26 14.63
N LEU A 33 15.82 -3.22 15.20
CA LEU A 33 15.16 -1.92 15.33
C LEU A 33 14.90 -1.28 13.96
N ALA A 34 15.86 -1.35 13.04
CA ALA A 34 15.69 -0.85 11.67
C ALA A 34 14.57 -1.60 10.94
N ASN A 35 14.49 -2.93 11.05
CA ASN A 35 13.45 -3.74 10.44
C ASN A 35 12.05 -3.40 10.98
N PHE A 36 11.94 -3.14 12.28
CA PHE A 36 10.69 -2.69 12.90
C PHE A 36 10.24 -1.34 12.33
N GLY A 37 11.15 -0.38 12.19
CA GLY A 37 10.87 0.93 11.60
C GLY A 37 10.36 0.82 10.15
N ILE A 38 11.01 -0.01 9.33
CA ILE A 38 10.59 -0.25 7.93
C ILE A 38 9.19 -0.88 7.87
N ARG A 39 8.89 -1.86 8.73
CA ARG A 39 7.56 -2.49 8.78
C ARG A 39 6.48 -1.49 9.16
N ARG A 40 6.73 -0.67 10.18
CA ARG A 40 5.80 0.40 10.59
C ARG A 40 5.52 1.39 9.46
N GLN A 41 6.55 1.79 8.72
CA GLN A 41 6.40 2.66 7.55
C GLN A 41 5.48 2.03 6.50
N LYS A 42 5.68 0.75 6.19
CA LYS A 42 4.86 0.01 5.24
C LYS A 42 3.41 -0.13 5.69
N GLU A 43 3.14 -0.30 6.98
CA GLU A 43 1.77 -0.33 7.53
C GLU A 43 1.05 1.01 7.33
N ILE A 44 1.73 2.11 7.63
CA ILE A 44 1.17 3.45 7.40
C ILE A 44 0.86 3.66 5.91
N GLU A 45 1.79 3.25 5.04
CA GLU A 45 1.58 3.33 3.60
C GLU A 45 0.42 2.43 3.13
N LEU A 46 0.28 1.21 3.68
CA LEU A 46 -0.82 0.31 3.36
C LEU A 46 -2.18 0.94 3.69
N HIS A 47 -2.35 1.49 4.89
CA HIS A 47 -3.58 2.19 5.27
C HIS A 47 -3.88 3.38 4.35
N GLU A 48 -2.86 4.13 3.95
CA GLU A 48 -3.04 5.23 3.01
C GLU A 48 -3.48 4.73 1.62
N ARG A 49 -2.91 3.61 1.13
CA ARG A 49 -3.30 2.99 -0.14
C ARG A 49 -4.73 2.46 -0.09
N LEU A 50 -5.06 1.68 0.95
CA LEU A 50 -6.42 1.17 1.14
C LEU A 50 -7.43 2.32 1.12
N ARG A 51 -7.21 3.36 1.92
CA ARG A 51 -8.09 4.53 1.93
C ARG A 51 -8.24 5.18 0.56
N LYS A 52 -7.14 5.41 -0.17
CA LYS A 52 -7.20 6.03 -1.51
C LYS A 52 -7.96 5.18 -2.52
N ILE A 53 -7.80 3.86 -2.46
CA ILE A 53 -8.49 2.96 -3.38
C ILE A 53 -9.97 2.92 -3.03
N THR A 54 -10.33 2.82 -1.75
CA THR A 54 -11.73 2.87 -1.29
C THR A 54 -12.40 4.19 -1.70
N GLU A 55 -11.75 5.34 -1.45
CA GLU A 55 -12.25 6.65 -1.89
C GLU A 55 -12.46 6.73 -3.41
N ALA A 56 -11.61 6.05 -4.19
CA ALA A 56 -11.76 5.99 -5.66
C ALA A 56 -12.92 5.09 -6.08
N ILE A 57 -13.15 3.97 -5.39
CA ILE A 57 -14.29 3.07 -5.59
C ILE A 57 -15.59 3.82 -5.29
N ASP A 58 -15.67 4.50 -4.15
CA ASP A 58 -16.84 5.29 -3.74
C ASP A 58 -17.11 6.42 -4.72
N ARG A 59 -16.06 7.10 -5.19
CA ARG A 59 -16.19 8.16 -6.18
C ARG A 59 -16.69 7.64 -7.53
N TYR A 60 -16.25 6.44 -7.95
CA TYR A 60 -16.78 5.78 -9.14
C TYR A 60 -18.26 5.50 -8.98
N HIS A 61 -18.67 4.95 -7.85
CA HIS A 61 -20.07 4.66 -7.52
C HIS A 61 -20.93 5.93 -7.56
N GLU A 62 -20.49 7.02 -6.93
CA GLU A 62 -21.18 8.31 -6.97
C GLU A 62 -21.43 8.80 -8.41
N LEU A 63 -20.45 8.62 -9.30
CA LEU A 63 -20.58 9.01 -10.71
C LEU A 63 -21.51 8.05 -11.48
N ALA A 64 -21.50 6.75 -11.14
CA ALA A 64 -22.31 5.74 -11.81
C ALA A 64 -23.80 5.81 -11.44
N VAL A 65 -24.14 6.24 -10.22
CA VAL A 65 -25.53 6.37 -9.76
C VAL A 65 -26.18 7.69 -10.14
N GLN A 66 -25.46 8.60 -10.83
CA GLN A 66 -26.05 9.85 -11.31
C GLN A 66 -27.24 9.60 -12.23
N PRO A 67 -28.29 10.44 -12.22
CA PRO A 67 -29.40 10.32 -13.14
C PRO A 67 -28.94 10.29 -14.60
N ALA A 68 -29.63 9.52 -15.44
CA ALA A 68 -29.32 9.41 -16.85
C ALA A 68 -29.30 10.82 -17.50
N GLY A 69 -28.21 11.13 -18.21
CA GLY A 69 -27.99 12.42 -18.84
C GLY A 69 -27.47 13.54 -17.92
N SER A 70 -27.22 13.26 -16.63
CA SER A 70 -26.53 14.18 -15.75
C SER A 70 -25.12 14.47 -16.28
N PRO A 71 -24.69 15.75 -16.37
CA PRO A 71 -23.34 16.09 -16.84
C PRO A 71 -22.22 15.45 -16.01
N ALA A 72 -22.49 15.15 -14.72
CA ALA A 72 -21.55 14.54 -13.79
C ALA A 72 -21.55 12.99 -13.87
N GLY A 73 -22.53 12.38 -14.56
CA GLY A 73 -22.63 10.93 -14.69
C GLY A 73 -21.64 10.35 -15.70
N ILE A 74 -21.35 9.06 -15.55
CA ILE A 74 -20.50 8.30 -16.49
C ILE A 74 -21.25 8.12 -17.79
N LYS A 75 -20.56 8.31 -18.93
CA LYS A 75 -21.14 8.20 -20.27
C LYS A 75 -21.46 6.75 -20.61
N GLU A 76 -20.54 5.82 -20.33
CA GLU A 76 -20.73 4.38 -20.51
C GLU A 76 -21.05 3.75 -19.14
N LEU A 77 -22.34 3.57 -18.88
CA LEU A 77 -22.79 2.94 -17.64
C LEU A 77 -22.31 1.49 -17.52
N PRO A 78 -21.96 1.04 -16.31
CA PRO A 78 -21.68 -0.37 -16.06
C PRO A 78 -22.87 -1.25 -16.48
N SER A 79 -22.59 -2.53 -16.79
CA SER A 79 -23.66 -3.48 -17.07
C SER A 79 -24.57 -3.69 -15.84
N ILE A 80 -25.84 -4.01 -16.07
CA ILE A 80 -26.83 -4.22 -15.00
C ILE A 80 -26.37 -5.30 -14.02
N ASP A 81 -25.74 -6.37 -14.54
CA ASP A 81 -25.23 -7.49 -13.72
C ASP A 81 -24.04 -7.09 -12.83
N GLN A 82 -23.28 -6.08 -13.24
CA GLN A 82 -22.13 -5.55 -12.50
C GLN A 82 -22.57 -4.60 -11.37
N GLY A 83 -23.71 -3.94 -11.55
CA GLY A 83 -24.15 -2.85 -10.66
C GLY A 83 -23.32 -1.57 -10.83
N PRO A 84 -23.52 -0.56 -9.99
CA PRO A 84 -22.87 0.75 -10.12
C PRO A 84 -21.43 0.81 -9.57
N TRP A 85 -20.76 -0.32 -9.48
CA TRP A 85 -19.39 -0.45 -8.98
C TRP A 85 -18.39 -0.71 -10.09
N PRO A 86 -17.10 -0.38 -9.94
CA PRO A 86 -16.10 -0.67 -10.97
C PRO A 86 -15.94 -2.17 -11.17
N LYS A 87 -15.72 -2.59 -12.42
CA LYS A 87 -15.50 -4.00 -12.73
C LYS A 87 -14.20 -4.55 -12.14
N ASP A 88 -13.17 -3.73 -12.19
CA ASP A 88 -11.83 -4.04 -11.71
C ASP A 88 -11.12 -2.75 -11.24
N LEU A 89 -10.04 -2.90 -10.48
CA LEU A 89 -9.26 -1.77 -9.99
C LEU A 89 -8.56 -1.00 -11.12
N GLU A 90 -8.27 -1.64 -12.24
CA GLU A 90 -7.65 -0.98 -13.39
C GLU A 90 -8.58 0.06 -14.03
N THR A 91 -9.89 -0.16 -13.99
CA THR A 91 -10.89 0.80 -14.45
C THR A 91 -10.72 2.16 -13.78
N LEU A 92 -10.38 2.19 -12.49
CA LEU A 92 -10.17 3.42 -11.73
C LEU A 92 -8.92 4.20 -12.17
N THR A 93 -7.97 3.52 -12.81
CA THR A 93 -6.71 4.15 -13.29
C THR A 93 -6.83 4.69 -14.71
N LYS A 94 -7.85 4.28 -15.45
CA LYS A 94 -8.14 4.74 -16.82
C LYS A 94 -8.97 6.03 -16.79
N PRO A 95 -8.90 6.88 -17.82
CA PRO A 95 -9.81 8.01 -17.94
C PRO A 95 -11.26 7.52 -18.13
N ILE A 96 -12.16 7.98 -17.27
CA ILE A 96 -13.59 7.69 -17.32
C ILE A 96 -14.26 8.88 -18.02
N GLU A 97 -14.94 8.65 -19.13
CA GLU A 97 -15.67 9.70 -19.84
C GLU A 97 -16.98 10.03 -19.13
N LEU A 98 -17.21 11.32 -18.90
CA LEU A 98 -18.43 11.85 -18.33
C LEU A 98 -19.37 12.37 -19.42
N ASN A 99 -20.67 12.46 -19.13
CA ASN A 99 -21.67 13.01 -20.05
C ASN A 99 -21.39 14.47 -20.43
N SER A 100 -20.65 15.21 -19.61
CA SER A 100 -20.19 16.58 -19.92
C SER A 100 -19.12 16.64 -21.02
N GLY A 101 -18.61 15.49 -21.51
CA GLY A 101 -17.47 15.43 -22.44
C GLY A 101 -16.11 15.58 -21.76
N GLN A 102 -16.08 15.73 -20.43
CA GLN A 102 -14.86 15.70 -19.65
C GLN A 102 -14.45 14.26 -19.30
N SER A 103 -13.17 14.05 -19.00
CA SER A 103 -12.71 12.76 -18.47
C SER A 103 -12.16 12.93 -17.06
N ALA A 104 -12.51 11.99 -16.18
CA ALA A 104 -12.01 11.90 -14.82
C ALA A 104 -11.10 10.67 -14.68
N ARG A 105 -9.98 10.82 -13.95
CA ARG A 105 -9.16 9.70 -13.52
C ARG A 105 -9.21 9.67 -12.00
N LEU A 106 -9.68 8.57 -11.43
CA LEU A 106 -9.97 8.46 -10.01
C LEU A 106 -8.74 8.01 -9.21
N LEU A 107 -7.89 7.18 -9.82
CA LEU A 107 -6.72 6.61 -9.15
C LEU A 107 -5.49 6.67 -10.07
N ARG A 108 -4.30 6.73 -9.50
CA ARG A 108 -3.04 6.61 -10.24
C ARG A 108 -2.55 5.17 -10.18
N ALA A 109 -2.02 4.64 -11.28
CA ALA A 109 -1.51 3.27 -11.34
C ALA A 109 -0.50 2.92 -10.22
N ARG A 110 0.33 3.88 -9.80
CA ARG A 110 1.28 3.71 -8.69
C ARG A 110 0.58 3.48 -7.33
N ASP A 111 -0.65 3.98 -7.17
CA ASP A 111 -1.39 3.85 -5.91
C ASP A 111 -2.02 2.46 -5.77
N LEU A 112 -2.02 1.64 -6.84
CA LEU A 112 -2.39 0.22 -6.80
C LEU A 112 -1.29 -0.71 -6.28
N ILE A 113 -0.07 -0.22 -6.04
CA ILE A 113 1.00 -1.08 -5.54
C ILE A 113 0.82 -1.27 -4.02
N ASP A 114 0.59 -2.52 -3.62
CA ASP A 114 0.55 -2.91 -2.20
C ASP A 114 1.97 -2.86 -1.61
N PRO A 115 2.24 -2.04 -0.58
CA PRO A 115 3.56 -1.90 0.02
C PRO A 115 4.05 -3.16 0.75
N MET A 116 3.12 -4.09 1.11
CA MET A 116 3.47 -5.35 1.76
C MET A 116 3.96 -6.39 0.78
N THR A 117 3.25 -6.56 -0.34
CA THR A 117 3.58 -7.56 -1.38
C THR A 117 4.50 -7.01 -2.47
N GLY A 118 4.53 -5.69 -2.67
CA GLY A 118 5.22 -5.02 -3.78
C GLY A 118 4.56 -5.21 -5.14
N LYS A 119 3.32 -5.74 -5.19
CA LYS A 119 2.56 -6.02 -6.40
C LYS A 119 1.28 -5.18 -6.44
N SER A 120 0.68 -5.06 -7.63
CA SER A 120 -0.63 -4.40 -7.82
C SER A 120 -1.80 -5.40 -7.73
N GLU A 121 -1.65 -6.42 -6.90
CA GLU A 121 -2.64 -7.47 -6.72
C GLU A 121 -3.28 -7.31 -5.34
N TRP A 122 -4.61 -7.22 -5.31
CA TRP A 122 -5.42 -7.08 -4.09
C TRP A 122 -6.43 -8.22 -4.00
N ASN A 123 -6.86 -8.56 -2.81
CA ASN A 123 -8.08 -9.31 -2.61
C ASN A 123 -9.23 -8.33 -2.76
N THR A 124 -10.20 -8.66 -3.59
CA THR A 124 -11.37 -7.82 -3.83
C THR A 124 -12.62 -8.60 -3.46
N LEU A 125 -13.61 -7.92 -2.90
CA LEU A 125 -14.95 -8.44 -2.67
C LEU A 125 -15.93 -7.67 -3.52
N SER A 126 -16.96 -8.36 -4.01
CA SER A 126 -18.07 -7.75 -4.74
C SER A 126 -19.17 -7.33 -3.77
N SER A 127 -20.03 -6.42 -4.21
CA SER A 127 -21.19 -5.95 -3.42
C SER A 127 -22.17 -7.05 -3.00
N ASP A 128 -22.14 -8.18 -3.68
CA ASP A 128 -23.04 -9.34 -3.44
C ASP A 128 -22.34 -10.43 -2.59
N ASP A 129 -21.06 -10.27 -2.27
CA ASP A 129 -20.31 -11.24 -1.48
C ASP A 129 -20.56 -11.01 0.03
N ASP A 130 -20.47 -12.08 0.82
CA ASP A 130 -20.50 -11.96 2.27
C ASP A 130 -19.22 -11.28 2.76
N ALA A 131 -19.32 -10.42 3.78
CA ALA A 131 -18.19 -9.67 4.35
C ALA A 131 -17.04 -10.56 4.85
N ASP A 132 -17.33 -11.78 5.29
CA ASP A 132 -16.34 -12.77 5.74
C ASP A 132 -15.85 -13.68 4.60
N SER A 133 -16.23 -13.40 3.35
CA SER A 133 -15.84 -14.23 2.20
C SER A 133 -14.35 -14.06 1.90
N SER A 134 -13.66 -15.18 1.71
CA SER A 134 -12.26 -15.20 1.30
C SER A 134 -12.06 -15.10 -0.23
N SER A 135 -13.14 -15.14 -1.01
CA SER A 135 -13.11 -15.10 -2.47
C SER A 135 -14.26 -14.30 -3.03
N SER A 136 -13.98 -13.48 -4.04
CA SER A 136 -14.98 -12.70 -4.75
C SER A 136 -15.65 -13.52 -5.87
N ASN A 137 -16.92 -13.19 -6.15
CA ASN A 137 -17.62 -13.68 -7.33
C ASN A 137 -17.15 -13.01 -8.64
N GLY A 138 -16.32 -11.96 -8.53
CA GLY A 138 -15.68 -11.29 -9.68
C GLY A 138 -16.60 -10.41 -10.52
N LYS A 139 -17.80 -10.09 -10.06
CA LYS A 139 -18.74 -9.21 -10.79
C LYS A 139 -18.28 -7.75 -10.79
N ASN A 140 -17.88 -7.28 -9.64
CA ASN A 140 -17.44 -5.91 -9.42
C ASN A 140 -16.44 -5.84 -8.24
N VAL A 141 -15.94 -4.64 -7.97
CA VAL A 141 -15.09 -4.37 -6.81
C VAL A 141 -15.81 -3.39 -5.90
N TYR A 142 -16.18 -3.87 -4.71
CA TYR A 142 -16.81 -3.11 -3.63
C TYR A 142 -15.85 -2.86 -2.49
N GLU A 143 -15.11 -3.88 -2.08
CA GLU A 143 -14.16 -3.83 -0.98
C GLU A 143 -12.82 -4.44 -1.38
N ILE A 144 -11.75 -4.03 -0.72
CA ILE A 144 -10.39 -4.48 -1.00
C ILE A 144 -9.63 -4.79 0.28
N HIS A 145 -8.76 -5.79 0.21
CA HIS A 145 -7.82 -6.16 1.28
C HIS A 145 -6.45 -6.46 0.68
N SER A 146 -5.39 -6.34 1.51
CA SER A 146 -4.06 -6.80 1.09
C SER A 146 -4.05 -8.31 0.85
N LYS A 147 -3.24 -8.79 -0.10
CA LYS A 147 -2.96 -10.23 -0.24
C LYS A 147 -1.91 -10.77 0.73
N SER A 148 -1.30 -9.91 1.53
CA SER A 148 -0.27 -10.32 2.48
C SER A 148 -0.89 -10.99 3.71
N THR A 149 -0.56 -12.24 3.96
CA THR A 149 -0.96 -12.99 5.16
C THR A 149 0.00 -12.81 6.33
N ALA A 150 0.98 -11.89 6.22
CA ALA A 150 1.92 -11.63 7.29
C ALA A 150 1.21 -10.96 8.49
N PRO A 151 1.66 -11.25 9.73
CA PRO A 151 1.09 -10.63 10.92
C PRO A 151 1.43 -9.13 10.97
N ALA A 152 0.47 -8.32 11.39
CA ALA A 152 0.65 -6.91 11.66
C ALA A 152 1.52 -6.68 12.91
N LEU A 153 2.03 -5.45 13.08
CA LEU A 153 2.86 -5.09 14.25
C LEU A 153 2.06 -5.08 15.56
N ASP A 154 0.73 -5.06 15.50
CA ASP A 154 -0.14 -5.21 16.67
C ASP A 154 -0.10 -6.62 17.28
N GLY A 155 0.42 -7.61 16.53
CA GLY A 155 0.53 -9.01 16.91
C GLY A 155 -0.82 -9.74 17.03
N LYS A 156 -1.91 -9.16 16.53
CA LYS A 156 -3.28 -9.70 16.64
C LYS A 156 -3.93 -9.95 15.28
N THR A 157 -3.74 -9.04 14.34
CA THR A 157 -4.34 -9.05 13.00
C THR A 157 -3.33 -9.43 11.92
N HIS A 158 -3.83 -9.81 10.76
CA HIS A 158 -3.03 -10.03 9.54
C HIS A 158 -3.39 -8.96 8.51
N TYR A 159 -2.47 -8.64 7.61
CA TYR A 159 -2.70 -7.58 6.62
C TYR A 159 -3.82 -7.90 5.63
N ASN A 160 -4.15 -9.17 5.42
CA ASN A 160 -5.30 -9.58 4.59
C ASN A 160 -6.66 -9.40 5.28
N GLU A 161 -6.68 -8.95 6.51
CA GLU A 161 -7.88 -8.59 7.27
C GLU A 161 -8.12 -7.06 7.29
N TRP A 162 -7.20 -6.31 6.68
CA TRP A 162 -7.24 -4.83 6.65
C TRP A 162 -7.91 -4.31 5.40
#